data_6e2aeb5a064c5c118543334c017ea191
#
_entry.id   6e2aeb5a064c5c118543334c017ea191
#
_cell.length_a   1.000
_cell.length_b   1.000
_cell.length_c   1.000
_cell.angle_alpha   90.00
_cell.angle_beta   90.00
_cell.angle_gamma   90.00
#
_symmetry.space_group_name_H-M   'P 1'
#
loop_
_entity.id
_entity.type
_entity.pdbx_description
1 polymer ?
#
loop_
_entity_poly.entity_id
_entity_poly.type
_entity_poly.pdbx_seq_one_letter_code
_entity_poly.pdbx_strand_id
1 'polypeptide(L)'
;MWSESRIEALTPTLAPTPTPHYERTMTGFLKVEKLAKAYQADKPVFADVSFDIAKGEFVCIIGHSGCGKTTILNVLAGLDTASSGNAFMDGREIAGPSLSRGVVFQGHALMPWLTVRQNIAFAVQSRWPDMRRADLNAHVEKFVALVGLSHAIDKKPSQLSGGMKQRVGIARAFSIQPKMLLLDEPFGALDALTRGTIQDELMSIVGQTRQTVFMITHDVDEAILLADRILLMSNGVEVDGHYKPGGIAETVINTLPRSRTRAQLHHLDGYYDLRNYIVDFLVSRATAH
;
A
#
# COMPACT_ATOMS: atom_id res chain seq x y z
N MET A 1 60.01 -0.11 -39.66
CA MET A 1 59.41 1.22 -39.95
C MET A 1 57.99 0.96 -40.41
N TRP A 2 57.06 0.74 -39.49
CA TRP A 2 55.62 0.71 -39.73
C TRP A 2 54.94 1.51 -38.63
N SER A 3 54.17 2.51 -39.01
CA SER A 3 53.55 3.54 -38.20
C SER A 3 52.34 3.01 -37.43
N GLU A 4 52.27 3.34 -36.14
CA GLU A 4 51.07 3.23 -35.28
C GLU A 4 50.01 4.23 -35.75
N SER A 5 48.86 3.73 -36.19
CA SER A 5 47.65 4.51 -36.39
C SER A 5 46.73 4.35 -35.21
N ARG A 6 46.44 5.47 -34.53
CA ARG A 6 45.50 5.64 -33.44
C ARG A 6 44.12 5.13 -33.80
N ILE A 7 43.56 4.32 -32.95
CA ILE A 7 42.10 4.05 -32.86
C ILE A 7 41.57 4.89 -31.69
N GLU A 8 40.98 6.03 -32.00
CA GLU A 8 40.19 6.79 -31.03
C GLU A 8 38.85 6.07 -30.85
N ALA A 9 38.63 5.55 -29.64
CA ALA A 9 37.35 4.99 -29.22
C ALA A 9 36.34 6.13 -29.00
N LEU A 10 35.36 6.24 -29.87
CA LEU A 10 34.16 7.06 -29.69
C LEU A 10 33.26 6.40 -28.63
N THR A 11 33.34 6.84 -27.39
CA THR A 11 32.31 6.58 -26.38
C THR A 11 31.12 7.50 -26.66
N PRO A 12 29.92 7.00 -26.93
CA PRO A 12 28.74 7.85 -26.98
C PRO A 12 28.38 8.31 -25.59
N THR A 13 28.53 9.59 -25.34
CA THR A 13 28.01 10.28 -24.15
C THR A 13 26.49 10.31 -24.30
N LEU A 14 25.79 9.41 -23.61
CA LEU A 14 24.37 9.50 -23.42
C LEU A 14 24.06 10.73 -22.55
N ALA A 15 23.52 11.76 -23.18
CA ALA A 15 22.97 12.90 -22.47
C ALA A 15 21.83 12.39 -21.54
N PRO A 16 21.74 12.89 -20.29
CA PRO A 16 20.64 12.52 -19.41
C PRO A 16 19.33 13.01 -20.04
N THR A 17 18.44 12.09 -20.32
CA THR A 17 17.04 12.40 -20.67
C THR A 17 16.43 13.24 -19.55
N PRO A 18 15.84 14.40 -19.85
CA PRO A 18 15.18 15.20 -18.82
C PRO A 18 13.97 14.40 -18.29
N THR A 19 14.01 14.09 -16.99
CA THR A 19 12.85 13.63 -16.25
C THR A 19 11.73 14.66 -16.43
N PRO A 20 10.54 14.30 -16.92
CA PRO A 20 9.44 15.24 -16.98
C PRO A 20 9.08 15.63 -15.55
N HIS A 21 9.36 16.86 -15.16
CA HIS A 21 8.76 17.51 -13.99
C HIS A 21 7.24 17.61 -14.26
N TYR A 22 6.53 16.66 -13.76
CA TYR A 22 5.07 16.65 -13.79
C TYR A 22 4.58 17.58 -12.67
N GLU A 23 4.50 18.88 -12.95
CA GLU A 23 3.70 19.82 -12.15
C GLU A 23 2.21 19.47 -12.33
N ARG A 24 1.77 18.41 -11.67
CA ARG A 24 0.37 18.09 -11.55
C ARG A 24 -0.20 18.99 -10.45
N THR A 25 -1.07 19.91 -10.79
CA THR A 25 -1.95 20.54 -9.80
C THR A 25 -2.60 19.42 -9.00
N MET A 26 -2.27 19.31 -7.69
CA MET A 26 -2.71 18.23 -6.83
C MET A 26 -4.23 18.31 -6.62
N THR A 27 -4.97 17.60 -7.47
CA THR A 27 -6.44 17.48 -7.42
C THR A 27 -6.87 16.08 -6.97
N GLY A 28 -6.00 15.40 -6.21
CA GLY A 28 -6.23 14.03 -5.77
C GLY A 28 -7.38 13.86 -4.78
N PHE A 29 -8.00 12.69 -4.77
CA PHE A 29 -8.97 12.28 -3.75
C PHE A 29 -8.34 12.20 -2.35
N LEU A 30 -7.11 11.70 -2.25
CA LEU A 30 -6.22 11.86 -1.10
C LEU A 30 -5.11 12.82 -1.48
N LYS A 31 -4.80 13.77 -0.61
CA LYS A 31 -3.72 14.74 -0.77
C LYS A 31 -2.89 14.78 0.50
N VAL A 32 -1.60 14.54 0.37
CA VAL A 32 -0.63 14.60 1.47
C VAL A 32 0.36 15.72 1.15
N GLU A 33 0.53 16.66 2.07
CA GLU A 33 1.35 17.85 1.87
C GLU A 33 2.38 17.98 2.98
N LYS A 34 3.66 17.86 2.59
CA LYS A 34 4.83 18.07 3.45
C LYS A 34 4.74 17.35 4.80
N LEU A 35 4.19 16.14 4.78
CA LEU A 35 3.97 15.34 5.98
C LEU A 35 5.31 14.98 6.60
N ALA A 36 5.45 15.19 7.90
CA ALA A 36 6.60 14.76 8.68
C ALA A 36 6.16 14.09 9.98
N LYS A 37 6.94 13.14 10.46
CA LYS A 37 6.74 12.49 11.75
C LYS A 37 8.05 12.30 12.47
N ALA A 38 8.09 12.76 13.72
CA ALA A 38 9.16 12.53 14.67
C ALA A 38 8.56 12.00 15.97
N TYR A 39 9.13 10.94 16.52
CA TYR A 39 8.85 10.49 17.89
C TYR A 39 9.87 11.05 18.88
N GLN A 40 11.04 11.50 18.37
CA GLN A 40 12.09 12.22 19.09
C GLN A 40 12.38 13.50 18.31
N ALA A 41 12.60 14.61 19.01
CA ALA A 41 12.64 15.94 18.41
C ALA A 41 13.74 16.11 17.33
N ASP A 42 14.85 15.42 17.50
CA ASP A 42 16.07 15.51 16.70
C ASP A 42 16.22 14.41 15.64
N LYS A 43 15.30 13.42 15.64
CA LYS A 43 15.37 12.31 14.69
C LYS A 43 14.00 12.00 14.06
N PRO A 44 13.55 12.77 13.06
CA PRO A 44 12.31 12.45 12.36
C PRO A 44 12.41 11.14 11.60
N VAL A 45 11.35 10.33 11.67
CA VAL A 45 11.24 9.07 10.92
C VAL A 45 11.22 9.36 9.42
N PHE A 46 10.41 10.35 9.03
CA PHE A 46 10.37 10.90 7.68
C PHE A 46 10.03 12.40 7.73
N ALA A 47 10.37 13.11 6.66
CA ALA A 47 10.02 14.53 6.49
C ALA A 47 9.74 14.85 5.03
N ASP A 48 8.99 15.94 4.81
CA ASP A 48 8.65 16.49 3.50
C ASP A 48 7.98 15.50 2.55
N VAL A 49 7.19 14.57 3.10
CA VAL A 49 6.45 13.58 2.31
C VAL A 49 5.24 14.24 1.69
N SER A 50 5.22 14.29 0.34
CA SER A 50 4.12 14.87 -0.42
C SER A 50 3.73 13.95 -1.57
N PHE A 51 2.45 13.60 -1.67
CA PHE A 51 1.87 12.84 -2.77
C PHE A 51 0.35 13.01 -2.80
N ASP A 52 -0.25 12.64 -3.90
CA ASP A 52 -1.70 12.56 -4.06
C ASP A 52 -2.12 11.15 -4.52
N ILE A 53 -3.38 10.81 -4.32
CA ILE A 53 -3.99 9.60 -4.86
C ILE A 53 -5.30 9.99 -5.53
N ALA A 54 -5.48 9.63 -6.80
CA ALA A 54 -6.71 9.87 -7.52
C ALA A 54 -7.82 8.92 -7.03
N LYS A 55 -9.08 9.32 -7.19
CA LYS A 55 -10.23 8.46 -6.85
C LYS A 55 -10.20 7.18 -7.69
N GLY A 56 -10.27 6.02 -7.03
CA GLY A 56 -10.20 4.71 -7.67
C GLY A 56 -8.80 4.31 -8.13
N GLU A 57 -7.75 5.02 -7.71
CA GLU A 57 -6.36 4.64 -7.96
C GLU A 57 -5.88 3.65 -6.90
N PHE A 58 -5.08 2.68 -7.31
CA PHE A 58 -4.37 1.76 -6.44
C PHE A 58 -2.91 2.17 -6.36
N VAL A 59 -2.47 2.64 -5.19
CA VAL A 59 -1.09 3.07 -4.94
C VAL A 59 -0.44 2.14 -3.94
N CYS A 60 0.74 1.61 -4.29
CA CYS A 60 1.60 0.88 -3.37
C CYS A 60 2.75 1.77 -2.89
N ILE A 61 3.19 1.56 -1.65
CA ILE A 61 4.44 2.11 -1.14
C ILE A 61 5.39 0.97 -0.77
N ILE A 62 6.61 1.05 -1.29
CA ILE A 62 7.69 0.10 -1.04
C ILE A 62 8.89 0.84 -0.47
N GLY A 63 9.64 0.17 0.40
CA GLY A 63 10.87 0.69 1.00
C GLY A 63 11.34 -0.24 2.10
N HIS A 64 12.54 -0.04 2.60
CA HIS A 64 13.14 -0.85 3.66
C HIS A 64 12.35 -0.77 4.98
N SER A 65 12.57 -1.76 5.85
CA SER A 65 12.03 -1.71 7.20
C SER A 65 12.51 -0.46 7.94
N GLY A 66 11.60 0.16 8.71
CA GLY A 66 11.93 1.35 9.51
C GLY A 66 11.85 2.69 8.77
N CYS A 67 11.66 2.74 7.44
CA CYS A 67 11.54 4.03 6.72
C CYS A 67 10.25 4.81 7.01
N GLY A 68 9.27 4.24 7.74
CA GLY A 68 8.08 4.96 8.18
C GLY A 68 6.80 4.69 7.39
N LYS A 69 6.73 3.65 6.54
CA LYS A 69 5.53 3.30 5.75
C LYS A 69 4.29 3.10 6.61
N THR A 70 4.39 2.26 7.64
CA THR A 70 3.28 2.02 8.60
C THR A 70 2.90 3.29 9.36
N THR A 71 3.88 4.16 9.65
CA THR A 71 3.61 5.46 10.29
C THR A 71 2.82 6.38 9.35
N ILE A 72 3.16 6.46 8.06
CA ILE A 72 2.35 7.18 7.06
C ILE A 72 0.94 6.60 7.01
N LEU A 73 0.79 5.28 6.92
CA LEU A 73 -0.52 4.62 6.89
C LEU A 73 -1.34 4.96 8.14
N ASN A 74 -0.73 4.96 9.33
CA ASN A 74 -1.40 5.29 10.59
C ASN A 74 -1.88 6.75 10.60
N VAL A 75 -1.10 7.68 10.08
CA VAL A 75 -1.54 9.08 9.90
C VAL A 75 -2.72 9.16 8.93
N LEU A 76 -2.66 8.47 7.79
CA LEU A 76 -3.76 8.42 6.84
C LEU A 76 -5.01 7.74 7.40
N ALA A 77 -4.85 6.76 8.30
CA ALA A 77 -5.95 6.15 9.03
C ALA A 77 -6.58 7.09 10.09
N GLY A 78 -5.83 8.12 10.50
CA GLY A 78 -6.18 8.99 11.62
C GLY A 78 -5.91 8.37 12.99
N LEU A 79 -5.06 7.32 13.03
CA LEU A 79 -4.67 6.61 14.25
C LEU A 79 -3.42 7.23 14.90
N ASP A 80 -2.69 8.04 14.14
CA ASP A 80 -1.55 8.82 14.62
C ASP A 80 -1.63 10.24 14.03
N THR A 81 -0.96 11.19 14.68
CA THR A 81 -0.90 12.59 14.24
C THR A 81 0.46 12.89 13.61
N ALA A 82 0.47 13.63 12.52
CA ALA A 82 1.72 14.15 11.97
C ALA A 82 2.39 15.14 12.92
N SER A 83 3.72 15.23 12.88
CA SER A 83 4.46 16.30 13.58
C SER A 83 4.37 17.62 12.83
N SER A 84 4.28 17.57 11.50
CA SER A 84 3.99 18.72 10.63
C SER A 84 3.42 18.25 9.30
N GLY A 85 2.90 19.19 8.51
CA GLY A 85 2.21 18.89 7.26
C GLY A 85 0.79 18.39 7.50
N ASN A 86 0.04 18.18 6.41
CA ASN A 86 -1.37 17.84 6.47
C ASN A 86 -1.72 16.71 5.49
N ALA A 87 -2.79 15.99 5.80
CA ALA A 87 -3.38 15.01 4.89
C ALA A 87 -4.89 15.29 4.74
N PHE A 88 -5.37 15.29 3.50
CA PHE A 88 -6.76 15.55 3.17
C PHE A 88 -7.35 14.40 2.38
N MET A 89 -8.55 13.97 2.68
CA MET A 89 -9.30 12.98 1.91
C MET A 89 -10.68 13.55 1.55
N ASP A 90 -11.01 13.50 0.26
CA ASP A 90 -12.29 14.02 -0.26
C ASP A 90 -12.53 15.49 0.17
N GLY A 91 -11.48 16.32 0.12
CA GLY A 91 -11.48 17.73 0.49
C GLY A 91 -11.53 18.03 2.00
N ARG A 92 -11.46 17.01 2.86
CA ARG A 92 -11.49 17.17 4.33
C ARG A 92 -10.20 16.72 4.95
N GLU A 93 -9.69 17.48 5.91
CA GLU A 93 -8.51 17.12 6.67
C GLU A 93 -8.74 15.83 7.48
N ILE A 94 -7.70 15.00 7.54
CA ILE A 94 -7.69 13.78 8.34
C ILE A 94 -7.30 14.13 9.78
N ALA A 95 -8.30 14.44 10.60
CA ALA A 95 -8.11 14.80 12.02
C ALA A 95 -8.25 13.62 12.99
N GLY A 96 -8.68 12.45 12.53
CA GLY A 96 -8.87 11.26 13.38
C GLY A 96 -9.46 10.08 12.63
N PRO A 97 -9.74 8.95 13.32
CA PRO A 97 -10.32 7.75 12.72
C PRO A 97 -11.69 8.01 12.09
N SER A 98 -11.97 7.30 10.98
CA SER A 98 -13.27 7.43 10.28
C SER A 98 -13.64 6.12 9.57
N LEU A 99 -14.91 5.76 9.60
CA LEU A 99 -15.47 4.62 8.85
C LEU A 99 -15.43 4.82 7.32
N SER A 100 -15.02 6.00 6.84
CA SER A 100 -14.74 6.23 5.42
C SER A 100 -13.40 5.63 4.98
N ARG A 101 -12.57 5.16 5.92
CA ARG A 101 -11.31 4.47 5.69
C ARG A 101 -11.36 3.09 6.33
N GLY A 102 -11.22 2.04 5.51
CA GLY A 102 -11.06 0.66 5.97
C GLY A 102 -9.57 0.36 6.15
N VAL A 103 -9.19 -0.22 7.29
CA VAL A 103 -7.79 -0.54 7.58
C VAL A 103 -7.63 -2.04 7.75
N VAL A 104 -6.64 -2.61 7.05
CA VAL A 104 -6.16 -3.98 7.25
C VAL A 104 -4.76 -3.88 7.84
N PHE A 105 -4.60 -4.34 9.08
CA PHE A 105 -3.34 -4.30 9.82
C PHE A 105 -2.52 -5.58 9.59
N GLN A 106 -1.21 -5.46 9.59
CA GLN A 106 -0.27 -6.59 9.56
C GLN A 106 -0.54 -7.60 10.69
N GLY A 107 -0.85 -7.13 11.89
CA GLY A 107 -1.16 -7.93 13.08
C GLY A 107 -2.61 -8.42 13.18
N HIS A 108 -3.38 -8.39 12.09
CA HIS A 108 -4.79 -8.80 11.96
C HIS A 108 -5.80 -7.98 12.79
N ALA A 109 -5.45 -7.50 13.98
CA ALA A 109 -6.26 -6.67 14.89
C ALA A 109 -7.69 -7.19 15.10
N LEU A 110 -7.86 -8.53 15.24
CA LEU A 110 -9.16 -9.15 15.52
C LEU A 110 -9.46 -9.09 17.02
N MET A 111 -10.74 -8.94 17.34
CA MET A 111 -11.23 -9.07 18.72
C MET A 111 -11.22 -10.54 19.12
N PRO A 112 -10.36 -10.98 20.05
CA PRO A 112 -10.11 -12.39 20.31
C PRO A 112 -11.30 -13.12 20.95
N TRP A 113 -12.21 -12.40 21.59
CA TRP A 113 -13.42 -12.94 22.20
C TRP A 113 -14.61 -13.08 21.23
N LEU A 114 -14.54 -12.45 20.04
CA LEU A 114 -15.58 -12.50 19.01
C LEU A 114 -15.29 -13.59 17.97
N THR A 115 -16.35 -14.21 17.44
CA THR A 115 -16.24 -15.12 16.29
C THR A 115 -15.92 -14.34 15.00
N VAL A 116 -15.66 -15.06 13.89
CA VAL A 116 -15.51 -14.44 12.55
C VAL A 116 -16.73 -13.59 12.21
N ARG A 117 -17.95 -14.18 12.33
CA ARG A 117 -19.22 -13.47 12.14
C ARG A 117 -19.29 -12.18 12.97
N GLN A 118 -18.99 -12.28 14.25
CA GLN A 118 -19.09 -11.16 15.19
C GLN A 118 -18.04 -10.08 14.94
N ASN A 119 -16.81 -10.44 14.55
CA ASN A 119 -15.78 -9.47 14.18
C ASN A 119 -16.19 -8.59 13.00
N ILE A 120 -16.84 -9.19 11.99
CA ILE A 120 -17.33 -8.46 10.82
C ILE A 120 -18.60 -7.70 11.17
N ALA A 121 -19.55 -8.34 11.86
CA ALA A 121 -20.80 -7.70 12.28
C ALA A 121 -20.57 -6.44 13.11
N PHE A 122 -19.57 -6.46 14.00
CA PHE A 122 -19.19 -5.30 14.82
C PHE A 122 -18.83 -4.08 13.95
N ALA A 123 -18.03 -4.28 12.90
CA ALA A 123 -17.67 -3.20 11.99
C ALA A 123 -18.90 -2.69 11.18
N VAL A 124 -19.73 -3.62 10.68
CA VAL A 124 -20.93 -3.28 9.92
C VAL A 124 -21.94 -2.52 10.78
N GLN A 125 -22.17 -2.93 12.02
CA GLN A 125 -23.05 -2.23 12.96
C GLN A 125 -22.53 -0.84 13.34
N SER A 126 -21.19 -0.68 13.44
CA SER A 126 -20.59 0.66 13.66
C SER A 126 -20.85 1.60 12.48
N ARG A 127 -20.95 1.07 11.26
CA ARG A 127 -21.23 1.83 10.04
C ARG A 127 -22.72 2.11 9.86
N TRP A 128 -23.56 1.13 10.15
CA TRP A 128 -25.02 1.18 10.01
C TRP A 128 -25.70 0.66 11.28
N PRO A 129 -25.82 1.49 12.33
CA PRO A 129 -26.38 1.07 13.64
C PRO A 129 -27.81 0.54 13.54
N ASP A 130 -28.61 1.10 12.63
CA ASP A 130 -30.03 0.78 12.47
C ASP A 130 -30.30 -0.37 11.47
N MET A 131 -29.24 -1.06 10.99
CA MET A 131 -29.40 -2.18 10.06
C MET A 131 -30.16 -3.32 10.71
N ARG A 132 -31.22 -3.78 10.06
CA ARG A 132 -32.03 -4.90 10.56
C ARG A 132 -31.17 -6.17 10.68
N ARG A 133 -31.41 -6.97 11.71
CA ARG A 133 -30.62 -8.17 12.01
C ARG A 133 -30.51 -9.16 10.83
N ALA A 134 -31.60 -9.31 10.07
CA ALA A 134 -31.61 -10.19 8.89
C ALA A 134 -30.65 -9.65 7.80
N ASP A 135 -30.70 -8.34 7.52
CA ASP A 135 -29.85 -7.69 6.53
C ASP A 135 -28.37 -7.72 6.97
N LEU A 136 -28.10 -7.47 8.26
CA LEU A 136 -26.76 -7.59 8.85
C LEU A 136 -26.19 -9.01 8.65
N ASN A 137 -26.97 -10.05 8.95
CA ASN A 137 -26.51 -11.41 8.79
C ASN A 137 -26.20 -11.74 7.33
N ALA A 138 -27.07 -11.39 6.40
CA ALA A 138 -26.84 -11.59 4.97
C ALA A 138 -25.62 -10.83 4.47
N HIS A 139 -25.44 -9.59 4.93
CA HIS A 139 -24.28 -8.76 4.58
C HIS A 139 -22.97 -9.38 5.10
N VAL A 140 -22.93 -9.81 6.36
CA VAL A 140 -21.77 -10.47 6.96
C VAL A 140 -21.43 -11.77 6.22
N GLU A 141 -22.43 -12.62 5.95
CA GLU A 141 -22.24 -13.89 5.24
C GLU A 141 -21.67 -13.68 3.84
N LYS A 142 -22.12 -12.63 3.13
CA LYS A 142 -21.56 -12.24 1.84
C LYS A 142 -20.05 -12.01 1.92
N PHE A 143 -19.57 -11.23 2.90
CA PHE A 143 -18.14 -10.91 3.02
C PHE A 143 -17.32 -12.09 3.57
N VAL A 144 -17.92 -12.95 4.40
CA VAL A 144 -17.27 -14.19 4.85
C VAL A 144 -17.10 -15.17 3.69
N ALA A 145 -18.12 -15.31 2.84
CA ALA A 145 -18.05 -16.14 1.64
C ALA A 145 -17.01 -15.62 0.65
N LEU A 146 -16.95 -14.29 0.47
CA LEU A 146 -15.99 -13.61 -0.41
C LEU A 146 -14.53 -14.00 -0.11
N VAL A 147 -14.19 -14.18 1.17
CA VAL A 147 -12.83 -14.58 1.59
C VAL A 147 -12.71 -16.10 1.87
N GLY A 148 -13.68 -16.91 1.43
CA GLY A 148 -13.64 -18.38 1.53
C GLY A 148 -13.72 -18.92 2.96
N LEU A 149 -14.32 -18.18 3.91
CA LEU A 149 -14.37 -18.53 5.33
C LEU A 149 -15.74 -18.99 5.83
N SER A 150 -16.69 -19.34 4.96
CA SER A 150 -18.03 -19.80 5.36
C SER A 150 -18.00 -20.99 6.34
N HIS A 151 -17.04 -21.92 6.15
CA HIS A 151 -16.84 -23.09 7.01
C HIS A 151 -16.30 -22.75 8.41
N ALA A 152 -15.85 -21.53 8.64
CA ALA A 152 -15.22 -21.07 9.86
C ALA A 152 -15.94 -19.86 10.49
N ILE A 153 -17.15 -19.53 10.02
CA ILE A 153 -17.85 -18.29 10.35
C ILE A 153 -18.11 -18.13 11.86
N ASP A 154 -18.31 -19.24 12.59
CA ASP A 154 -18.59 -19.24 14.02
C ASP A 154 -17.33 -19.55 14.88
N LYS A 155 -16.15 -19.69 14.26
CA LYS A 155 -14.88 -19.88 14.98
C LYS A 155 -14.36 -18.56 15.54
N LYS A 156 -13.65 -18.64 16.68
CA LYS A 156 -12.91 -17.52 17.28
C LYS A 156 -11.50 -17.43 16.69
N PRO A 157 -10.83 -16.27 16.79
CA PRO A 157 -9.46 -16.08 16.29
C PRO A 157 -8.46 -17.12 16.79
N SER A 158 -8.58 -17.62 18.03
CA SER A 158 -7.73 -18.67 18.59
C SER A 158 -7.82 -20.01 17.82
N GLN A 159 -8.89 -20.23 17.05
CA GLN A 159 -9.15 -21.44 16.28
C GLN A 159 -8.82 -21.28 14.78
N LEU A 160 -8.23 -20.16 14.40
CA LEU A 160 -7.91 -19.79 13.02
C LEU A 160 -6.41 -19.81 12.78
N SER A 161 -5.98 -20.23 11.59
CA SER A 161 -4.62 -20.04 11.13
C SER A 161 -4.31 -18.54 10.92
N GLY A 162 -3.02 -18.17 10.81
CA GLY A 162 -2.61 -16.80 10.51
C GLY A 162 -3.28 -16.26 9.23
N GLY A 163 -3.26 -17.04 8.15
CA GLY A 163 -3.91 -16.68 6.89
C GLY A 163 -5.44 -16.53 7.01
N MET A 164 -6.11 -17.36 7.82
CA MET A 164 -7.54 -17.19 8.07
C MET A 164 -7.83 -15.90 8.84
N LYS A 165 -7.02 -15.56 9.85
CA LYS A 165 -7.13 -14.30 10.60
C LYS A 165 -6.97 -13.10 9.66
N GLN A 166 -6.02 -13.15 8.74
CA GLN A 166 -5.79 -12.10 7.75
C GLN A 166 -7.02 -11.92 6.85
N ARG A 167 -7.59 -13.02 6.35
CA ARG A 167 -8.82 -12.98 5.55
C ARG A 167 -10.02 -12.39 6.32
N VAL A 168 -10.14 -12.66 7.60
CA VAL A 168 -11.16 -12.00 8.45
C VAL A 168 -10.93 -10.49 8.53
N GLY A 169 -9.67 -10.05 8.70
CA GLY A 169 -9.30 -8.64 8.70
C GLY A 169 -9.66 -7.93 7.39
N ILE A 170 -9.38 -8.59 6.26
CA ILE A 170 -9.75 -8.12 4.92
C ILE A 170 -11.28 -8.01 4.80
N ALA A 171 -12.02 -9.08 5.11
CA ALA A 171 -13.48 -9.09 5.04
C ALA A 171 -14.11 -7.99 5.91
N ARG A 172 -13.57 -7.77 7.12
CA ARG A 172 -14.02 -6.71 8.03
C ARG A 172 -13.82 -5.32 7.42
N ALA A 173 -12.64 -5.05 6.85
CA ALA A 173 -12.34 -3.76 6.26
C ALA A 173 -13.22 -3.46 5.03
N PHE A 174 -13.51 -4.47 4.21
CA PHE A 174 -14.38 -4.34 3.05
C PHE A 174 -15.86 -4.24 3.40
N SER A 175 -16.29 -4.91 4.48
CA SER A 175 -17.71 -4.98 4.87
C SER A 175 -18.34 -3.62 5.19
N ILE A 176 -17.55 -2.65 5.63
CA ILE A 176 -18.02 -1.28 5.91
C ILE A 176 -18.11 -0.40 4.66
N GLN A 177 -17.77 -0.92 3.49
CA GLN A 177 -17.77 -0.20 2.21
C GLN A 177 -17.11 1.19 2.32
N PRO A 178 -15.82 1.25 2.70
CA PRO A 178 -15.14 2.52 2.91
C PRO A 178 -14.90 3.23 1.57
N LYS A 179 -14.64 4.53 1.60
CA LYS A 179 -14.22 5.27 0.42
C LYS A 179 -12.76 4.96 0.03
N MET A 180 -11.95 4.58 1.00
CA MET A 180 -10.53 4.24 0.84
C MET A 180 -10.14 3.04 1.69
N LEU A 181 -9.28 2.19 1.13
CA LEU A 181 -8.66 1.08 1.83
C LEU A 181 -7.19 1.39 2.11
N LEU A 182 -6.79 1.14 3.35
CA LEU A 182 -5.42 1.26 3.84
C LEU A 182 -4.96 -0.13 4.24
N LEU A 183 -3.99 -0.69 3.53
CA LEU A 183 -3.57 -2.08 3.68
C LEU A 183 -2.10 -2.12 4.11
N ASP A 184 -1.81 -2.64 5.29
CA ASP A 184 -0.46 -2.80 5.83
C ASP A 184 -0.02 -4.25 5.69
N GLU A 185 0.78 -4.56 4.67
CA GLU A 185 1.27 -5.90 4.32
C GLU A 185 0.17 -6.97 4.35
N PRO A 186 -0.95 -6.78 3.61
CA PRO A 186 -2.16 -7.58 3.80
C PRO A 186 -2.01 -9.06 3.43
N PHE A 187 -0.94 -9.42 2.73
CA PHE A 187 -0.73 -10.79 2.24
C PHE A 187 0.50 -11.47 2.86
N GLY A 188 1.25 -10.79 3.73
CA GLY A 188 2.50 -11.30 4.31
C GLY A 188 2.38 -12.62 5.08
N ALA A 189 1.24 -12.83 5.75
CA ALA A 189 0.98 -14.05 6.53
C ALA A 189 0.32 -15.21 5.73
N LEU A 190 0.14 -15.04 4.41
CA LEU A 190 -0.51 -16.03 3.55
C LEU A 190 0.50 -16.95 2.85
N ASP A 191 0.16 -18.24 2.74
CA ASP A 191 0.86 -19.14 1.83
C ASP A 191 0.64 -18.72 0.36
N ALA A 192 1.50 -19.18 -0.55
CA ALA A 192 1.55 -18.70 -1.94
C ALA A 192 0.23 -18.93 -2.70
N LEU A 193 -0.46 -20.06 -2.49
CA LEU A 193 -1.72 -20.36 -3.18
C LEU A 193 -2.86 -19.49 -2.65
N THR A 194 -3.00 -19.40 -1.32
CA THR A 194 -3.99 -18.55 -0.67
C THR A 194 -3.75 -17.07 -1.01
N ARG A 195 -2.50 -16.61 -1.04
CA ARG A 195 -2.11 -15.25 -1.42
C ARG A 195 -2.62 -14.92 -2.80
N GLY A 196 -2.38 -15.79 -3.80
CA GLY A 196 -2.85 -15.59 -5.17
C GLY A 196 -4.36 -15.41 -5.24
N THR A 197 -5.11 -16.31 -4.63
CA THR A 197 -6.58 -16.25 -4.61
C THR A 197 -7.09 -14.94 -3.98
N ILE A 198 -6.54 -14.53 -2.84
CA ILE A 198 -6.99 -13.31 -2.14
C ILE A 198 -6.60 -12.04 -2.91
N GLN A 199 -5.47 -12.03 -3.60
CA GLN A 199 -5.09 -10.90 -4.46
C GLN A 199 -6.03 -10.76 -5.65
N ASP A 200 -6.39 -11.87 -6.31
CA ASP A 200 -7.35 -11.87 -7.42
C ASP A 200 -8.74 -11.40 -6.96
N GLU A 201 -9.19 -11.86 -5.79
CA GLU A 201 -10.44 -11.41 -5.17
C GLU A 201 -10.40 -9.91 -4.83
N LEU A 202 -9.30 -9.44 -4.23
CA LEU A 202 -9.08 -8.01 -3.93
C LEU A 202 -9.19 -7.18 -5.21
N MET A 203 -8.49 -7.57 -6.27
CA MET A 203 -8.51 -6.86 -7.55
C MET A 203 -9.90 -6.84 -8.18
N SER A 204 -10.63 -7.96 -8.12
CA SER A 204 -12.02 -8.04 -8.59
C SER A 204 -12.91 -7.05 -7.84
N ILE A 205 -12.82 -7.00 -6.51
CA ILE A 205 -13.63 -6.08 -5.69
C ILE A 205 -13.27 -4.63 -5.96
N VAL A 206 -11.98 -4.29 -5.95
CA VAL A 206 -11.48 -2.93 -6.21
C VAL A 206 -11.90 -2.48 -7.61
N GLY A 207 -11.82 -3.34 -8.62
CA GLY A 207 -12.25 -3.05 -9.99
C GLY A 207 -13.76 -2.77 -10.08
N GLN A 208 -14.61 -3.56 -9.41
CA GLN A 208 -16.06 -3.40 -9.40
C GLN A 208 -16.51 -2.16 -8.62
N THR A 209 -15.87 -1.87 -7.49
CA THR A 209 -16.26 -0.78 -6.57
C THR A 209 -15.55 0.52 -6.87
N ARG A 210 -14.51 0.51 -7.70
CA ARG A 210 -13.60 1.64 -7.94
C ARG A 210 -13.10 2.27 -6.64
N GLN A 211 -12.78 1.42 -5.66
CA GLN A 211 -12.24 1.86 -4.38
C GLN A 211 -10.82 2.42 -4.57
N THR A 212 -10.53 3.49 -3.84
CA THR A 212 -9.16 4.01 -3.73
C THR A 212 -8.39 3.15 -2.73
N VAL A 213 -7.18 2.74 -3.09
CA VAL A 213 -6.35 1.85 -2.25
C VAL A 213 -4.97 2.44 -2.05
N PHE A 214 -4.52 2.44 -0.80
CA PHE A 214 -3.12 2.67 -0.45
C PHE A 214 -2.61 1.43 0.29
N MET A 215 -1.58 0.79 -0.24
CA MET A 215 -1.07 -0.48 0.26
C MET A 215 0.43 -0.40 0.53
N ILE A 216 0.83 -0.90 1.69
CA ILE A 216 2.23 -1.18 2.00
C ILE A 216 2.52 -2.63 1.63
N THR A 217 3.61 -2.84 0.91
CA THR A 217 4.16 -4.17 0.67
C THR A 217 5.69 -4.11 0.59
N HIS A 218 6.34 -5.22 0.87
CA HIS A 218 7.76 -5.42 0.63
C HIS A 218 8.02 -6.31 -0.60
N ASP A 219 6.98 -6.82 -1.23
CA ASP A 219 7.03 -7.67 -2.42
C ASP A 219 6.86 -6.82 -3.67
N VAL A 220 7.93 -6.77 -4.50
CA VAL A 220 7.96 -5.98 -5.74
C VAL A 220 6.96 -6.51 -6.76
N ASP A 221 6.86 -7.82 -6.89
CA ASP A 221 5.97 -8.46 -7.86
C ASP A 221 4.50 -8.23 -7.49
N GLU A 222 4.20 -8.20 -6.20
CA GLU A 222 2.89 -7.83 -5.66
C GLU A 222 2.52 -6.38 -5.99
N ALA A 223 3.43 -5.44 -5.77
CA ALA A 223 3.18 -4.04 -6.11
C ALA A 223 2.99 -3.85 -7.62
N ILE A 224 3.79 -4.51 -8.46
CA ILE A 224 3.64 -4.45 -9.92
C ILE A 224 2.32 -5.08 -10.35
N LEU A 225 1.90 -6.17 -9.71
CA LEU A 225 0.61 -6.82 -10.03
C LEU A 225 -0.58 -5.92 -9.73
N LEU A 226 -0.57 -5.24 -8.59
CA LEU A 226 -1.77 -4.60 -8.04
C LEU A 226 -1.84 -3.10 -8.31
N ALA A 227 -0.71 -2.38 -8.26
CA ALA A 227 -0.72 -0.93 -8.25
C ALA A 227 -0.77 -0.29 -9.65
N ASP A 228 -1.42 0.86 -9.72
CA ASP A 228 -1.32 1.80 -10.84
C ASP A 228 -0.04 2.64 -10.72
N ARG A 229 0.37 2.92 -9.47
CA ARG A 229 1.54 3.73 -9.14
C ARG A 229 2.22 3.20 -7.88
N ILE A 230 3.56 3.25 -7.87
CA ILE A 230 4.38 2.73 -6.79
C ILE A 230 5.24 3.88 -6.25
N LEU A 231 5.13 4.13 -4.95
CA LEU A 231 5.95 5.10 -4.23
C LEU A 231 7.17 4.37 -3.65
N LEU A 232 8.36 4.81 -4.00
CA LEU A 232 9.61 4.27 -3.48
C LEU A 232 10.10 5.13 -2.33
N MET A 233 10.14 4.56 -1.13
CA MET A 233 10.51 5.25 0.09
C MET A 233 11.91 4.90 0.53
N SER A 234 12.73 5.92 0.84
CA SER A 234 14.08 5.79 1.39
C SER A 234 14.07 5.89 2.92
N ASN A 235 15.05 5.24 3.56
CA ASN A 235 15.36 5.46 4.97
C ASN A 235 16.01 6.83 5.19
N GLY A 236 15.97 7.29 6.43
CA GLY A 236 16.85 8.38 6.86
C GLY A 236 18.30 7.89 6.86
N VAL A 237 19.22 8.79 6.48
CA VAL A 237 20.66 8.51 6.40
C VAL A 237 21.45 9.63 7.09
N GLU A 238 22.61 9.30 7.63
CA GLU A 238 23.58 10.31 8.09
C GLU A 238 24.50 10.68 6.93
N VAL A 239 24.58 11.97 6.61
CA VAL A 239 25.45 12.50 5.57
C VAL A 239 26.23 13.65 6.19
N ASP A 240 27.56 13.57 6.20
CA ASP A 240 28.47 14.61 6.72
C ASP A 240 28.12 15.03 8.17
N GLY A 241 27.74 14.08 9.03
CA GLY A 241 27.36 14.34 10.43
C GLY A 241 25.99 14.98 10.62
N HIS A 242 25.18 15.05 9.56
CA HIS A 242 23.79 15.54 9.61
C HIS A 242 22.81 14.42 9.26
N TYR A 243 21.78 14.25 10.09
CA TYR A 243 20.72 13.30 9.82
C TYR A 243 19.74 13.87 8.78
N LYS A 244 19.64 13.19 7.64
CA LYS A 244 18.64 13.44 6.60
C LYS A 244 17.49 12.43 6.79
N PRO A 245 16.27 12.88 7.08
CA PRO A 245 15.11 11.99 7.26
C PRO A 245 14.80 11.16 6.01
N GLY A 246 14.15 10.02 6.20
CA GLY A 246 13.54 9.28 5.12
C GLY A 246 12.42 10.06 4.43
N GLY A 247 12.01 9.61 3.26
CA GLY A 247 10.93 10.23 2.49
C GLY A 247 10.63 9.48 1.21
N ILE A 248 9.65 9.96 0.44
CA ILE A 248 9.39 9.44 -0.90
C ILE A 248 10.50 9.93 -1.82
N ALA A 249 11.35 8.99 -2.25
CA ALA A 249 12.46 9.29 -3.14
C ALA A 249 12.01 9.35 -4.59
N GLU A 250 11.09 8.47 -4.98
CA GLU A 250 10.61 8.37 -6.36
C GLU A 250 9.15 7.90 -6.42
N THR A 251 8.49 8.25 -7.52
CA THR A 251 7.16 7.79 -7.87
C THR A 251 7.21 7.12 -9.22
N VAL A 252 6.94 5.83 -9.25
CA VAL A 252 6.97 4.99 -10.46
C VAL A 252 5.55 4.76 -10.96
N ILE A 253 5.29 5.11 -12.21
CA ILE A 253 4.01 4.83 -12.86
C ILE A 253 4.08 3.42 -13.43
N ASN A 254 3.12 2.59 -13.10
CA ASN A 254 3.01 1.26 -13.68
C ASN A 254 2.38 1.34 -15.07
N THR A 255 3.20 1.13 -16.08
CA THR A 255 2.79 1.21 -17.49
C THR A 255 2.14 -0.07 -18.03
N LEU A 256 2.14 -1.15 -17.23
CA LEU A 256 1.52 -2.42 -17.63
C LEU A 256 -0.01 -2.32 -17.68
N PRO A 257 -0.67 -3.10 -18.53
CA PRO A 257 -2.13 -3.09 -18.64
C PRO A 257 -2.82 -3.30 -17.28
N ARG A 258 -3.86 -2.55 -16.99
CA ARG A 258 -4.65 -2.70 -15.74
C ARG A 258 -5.33 -4.08 -15.64
N SER A 259 -5.61 -4.73 -16.77
CA SER A 259 -6.20 -6.08 -16.83
C SER A 259 -5.19 -7.20 -16.60
N ARG A 260 -3.95 -6.87 -16.18
CA ARG A 260 -2.90 -7.87 -15.92
C ARG A 260 -3.34 -8.87 -14.87
N THR A 261 -3.01 -10.12 -15.11
CA THR A 261 -3.25 -11.22 -14.17
C THR A 261 -1.90 -11.77 -13.69
N ARG A 262 -1.91 -12.44 -12.55
CA ARG A 262 -0.72 -13.12 -12.01
C ARG A 262 -0.10 -14.10 -13.02
N ALA A 263 -0.92 -14.87 -13.74
CA ALA A 263 -0.43 -15.85 -14.70
C ALA A 263 0.26 -15.20 -15.90
N GLN A 264 -0.14 -14.00 -16.28
CA GLN A 264 0.40 -13.28 -17.44
C GLN A 264 1.54 -12.33 -17.08
N LEU A 265 1.69 -11.97 -15.80
CA LEU A 265 2.55 -10.88 -15.35
C LEU A 265 3.98 -10.97 -15.89
N HIS A 266 4.59 -12.16 -15.78
CA HIS A 266 5.97 -12.40 -16.23
C HIS A 266 6.15 -12.44 -17.75
N HIS A 267 5.06 -12.46 -18.52
CA HIS A 267 5.06 -12.47 -19.98
C HIS A 267 4.71 -11.11 -20.58
N LEU A 268 4.40 -10.11 -19.73
CA LEU A 268 4.11 -8.75 -20.20
C LEU A 268 5.38 -8.01 -20.56
N ASP A 269 5.39 -7.36 -21.71
CA ASP A 269 6.46 -6.48 -22.12
C ASP A 269 6.64 -5.34 -21.10
N GLY A 270 7.89 -5.07 -20.73
CA GLY A 270 8.23 -4.06 -19.72
C GLY A 270 8.13 -4.51 -18.26
N TYR A 271 7.62 -5.73 -17.98
CA TYR A 271 7.55 -6.23 -16.59
C TYR A 271 8.94 -6.34 -15.94
N TYR A 272 9.89 -6.97 -16.62
CA TYR A 272 11.25 -7.15 -16.07
C TYR A 272 12.00 -5.83 -15.95
N ASP A 273 11.79 -4.89 -16.87
CA ASP A 273 12.41 -3.56 -16.81
C ASP A 273 11.91 -2.80 -15.58
N LEU A 274 10.60 -2.79 -15.35
CA LEU A 274 9.98 -2.16 -14.19
C LEU A 274 10.42 -2.83 -12.89
N ARG A 275 10.44 -4.17 -12.86
CA ARG A 275 10.86 -4.97 -11.70
C ARG A 275 12.33 -4.69 -11.35
N ASN A 276 13.22 -4.78 -12.33
CA ASN A 276 14.65 -4.55 -12.12
C ASN A 276 14.90 -3.12 -11.64
N TYR A 277 14.24 -2.14 -12.22
CA TYR A 277 14.34 -0.75 -11.78
C TYR A 277 13.99 -0.58 -10.29
N ILE A 278 12.88 -1.16 -9.83
CA ILE A 278 12.47 -1.10 -8.42
C ILE A 278 13.44 -1.85 -7.53
N VAL A 279 13.90 -3.04 -7.95
CA VAL A 279 14.88 -3.85 -7.20
C VAL A 279 16.22 -3.11 -7.08
N ASP A 280 16.72 -2.54 -8.17
CA ASP A 280 17.98 -1.78 -8.17
C ASP A 280 17.90 -0.55 -7.24
N PHE A 281 16.76 0.15 -7.23
CA PHE A 281 16.53 1.22 -6.27
C PHE A 281 16.63 0.71 -4.82
N LEU A 282 15.96 -0.39 -4.50
CA LEU A 282 15.97 -0.96 -3.15
C LEU A 282 17.38 -1.41 -2.74
N VAL A 283 18.12 -2.10 -3.63
CA VAL A 283 19.47 -2.57 -3.35
C VAL A 283 20.44 -1.40 -3.17
N SER A 284 20.40 -0.40 -4.05
CA SER A 284 21.29 0.77 -3.97
C SER A 284 21.11 1.59 -2.68
N ARG A 285 19.89 1.61 -2.13
CA ARG A 285 19.58 2.30 -0.88
C ARG A 285 19.84 1.45 0.37
N ALA A 286 19.91 0.11 0.23
CA ALA A 286 20.31 -0.78 1.31
C ALA A 286 21.80 -0.69 1.62
N THR A 287 22.65 -0.42 0.61
CA THR A 287 24.11 -0.34 0.74
C THR A 287 24.62 1.03 1.22
N ALA A 288 23.72 1.99 1.40
CA ALA A 288 24.06 3.35 1.89
C ALA A 288 23.99 3.46 3.44
N HIS A 289 24.10 2.33 4.16
CA HIS A 289 24.13 2.25 5.64
C HIS A 289 25.51 1.83 6.13
#